data_7b03f821fb359246b9f92d6b58a7c4ab
#
_entry.id   7b03f821fb359246b9f92d6b58a7c4ab
#
_cell.length_a   1.000
_cell.length_b   1.000
_cell.length_c   1.000
_cell.angle_alpha   90.00
_cell.angle_beta   90.00
_cell.angle_gamma   90.00
#
_symmetry.space_group_name_H-M   'P 1'
#
loop_
_entity.id
_entity.type
_entity.pdbx_description
1 polymer ?
#
loop_
_entity_poly.entity_id
_entity_poly.type
_entity_poly.pdbx_seq_one_letter_code
_entity_poly.pdbx_strand_id
1 'polypeptide(L)'
;MLVGQQKLYGVSFVLFMLIFQQGFSQASFMNPIKNSGADPWIIAKDGFYYFTHTTGRNLVLYRTKDFAGLQTEQPSIVWEPPQGTAFSKDVWAPELHFIKGSWYIYFAADDGKNETHRIYVLQNKSKDPLHGKWELKGQVTDDSNKWAIDASVYQYKNKWYMAWSGWEGDVNGQQNIYLARMKNPWTIKGKRVKISSPTFEWERHGDLNDSLNPPHVAVNEGPQFLRNQQQLFIVYSASGCWTEHYGLGLLTFMGKGSLLNASSWTKTPTPVFTTSAKDSVFAPGHNSFFKSPDGKEDWILYHANPAPGMGCGNNRSPRAQKFTWNANGSPNFGTPVKTGIRLPVPSASDGQL
;
A
#
# COMPACT_ATOMS: atom_id res chain seq x y z
N MET A 1 58.98 42.30 -67.58
CA MET A 1 58.96 41.48 -66.36
C MET A 1 57.53 41.52 -65.81
N LEU A 2 56.77 40.45 -66.05
CA LEU A 2 55.42 40.30 -65.54
C LEU A 2 55.44 39.31 -64.35
N VAL A 3 55.11 39.79 -63.17
CA VAL A 3 54.97 38.97 -61.95
C VAL A 3 53.55 38.52 -61.84
N GLY A 4 53.31 37.20 -61.97
CA GLY A 4 52.02 36.59 -61.82
C GLY A 4 51.62 36.40 -60.34
N GLN A 5 50.49 36.89 -59.94
CA GLN A 5 49.89 36.62 -58.64
C GLN A 5 49.09 35.31 -58.70
N GLN A 6 49.49 34.35 -57.90
CA GLN A 6 48.69 33.14 -57.62
C GLN A 6 47.71 33.42 -56.48
N LYS A 7 46.39 33.24 -56.76
CA LYS A 7 45.32 33.24 -55.78
C LYS A 7 45.20 31.84 -55.17
N LEU A 8 45.47 31.69 -53.87
CA LEU A 8 45.13 30.51 -53.09
C LEU A 8 43.60 30.55 -52.71
N TYR A 9 42.88 29.55 -53.17
CA TYR A 9 41.53 29.28 -52.68
C TYR A 9 41.61 28.36 -51.48
N GLY A 10 41.26 28.92 -50.29
CA GLY A 10 41.10 28.12 -49.06
C GLY A 10 39.76 27.42 -49.10
N VAL A 11 39.77 26.08 -49.10
CA VAL A 11 38.57 25.26 -48.91
C VAL A 11 38.36 25.05 -47.43
N SER A 12 37.35 25.76 -46.85
CA SER A 12 36.91 25.51 -45.45
C SER A 12 36.06 24.25 -45.42
N PHE A 13 36.58 23.19 -44.80
CA PHE A 13 35.80 22.00 -44.46
C PHE A 13 35.00 22.27 -43.17
N VAL A 14 33.71 22.46 -43.29
CA VAL A 14 32.77 22.52 -42.15
C VAL A 14 32.47 21.07 -41.75
N LEU A 15 33.03 20.61 -40.67
CA LEU A 15 32.75 19.30 -40.06
C LEU A 15 31.44 19.37 -39.33
N PHE A 16 30.34 18.85 -39.92
CA PHE A 16 29.05 18.68 -39.23
C PHE A 16 29.16 17.52 -38.24
N MET A 17 29.36 17.79 -36.95
CA MET A 17 29.20 16.80 -35.91
C MET A 17 27.69 16.50 -35.75
N LEU A 18 27.25 15.37 -36.27
CA LEU A 18 25.97 14.77 -35.95
C LEU A 18 26.03 14.27 -34.50
N ILE A 19 25.47 15.08 -33.58
CA ILE A 19 25.23 14.63 -32.21
C ILE A 19 24.05 13.65 -32.28
N PHE A 20 24.34 12.34 -32.26
CA PHE A 20 23.35 11.31 -31.98
C PHE A 20 22.92 11.48 -30.54
N GLN A 21 21.81 12.18 -30.30
CA GLN A 21 21.09 12.04 -29.04
C GLN A 21 20.56 10.61 -29.00
N GLN A 22 21.25 9.74 -28.29
CA GLN A 22 20.67 8.47 -27.87
C GLN A 22 19.51 8.82 -26.95
N GLY A 23 18.30 8.78 -27.49
CA GLY A 23 17.09 8.85 -26.70
C GLY A 23 17.08 7.63 -25.78
N PHE A 24 17.48 7.79 -24.53
CA PHE A 24 17.25 6.78 -23.51
C PHE A 24 15.74 6.58 -23.41
N SER A 25 15.24 5.44 -23.88
CA SER A 25 13.86 5.04 -23.64
C SER A 25 13.67 4.96 -22.12
N GLN A 26 12.87 5.87 -21.57
CA GLN A 26 12.56 5.87 -20.17
C GLN A 26 11.94 4.50 -19.81
N ALA A 27 12.49 3.84 -18.81
CA ALA A 27 11.97 2.56 -18.32
C ALA A 27 10.48 2.73 -17.95
N SER A 28 9.68 1.73 -18.28
CA SER A 28 8.22 1.81 -18.14
C SER A 28 7.64 0.49 -17.67
N PHE A 29 6.48 0.55 -17.01
CA PHE A 29 5.70 -0.60 -16.61
C PHE A 29 4.23 -0.45 -17.05
N MET A 30 3.44 -1.47 -16.87
CA MET A 30 1.98 -1.44 -17.12
C MET A 30 1.24 -2.01 -15.92
N ASN A 31 0.06 -1.43 -15.61
CA ASN A 31 -0.87 -2.04 -14.68
C ASN A 31 -1.66 -3.17 -15.39
N PRO A 32 -1.95 -4.28 -14.70
CA PRO A 32 -1.56 -4.60 -13.33
C PRO A 32 -0.08 -5.01 -13.23
N ILE A 33 0.54 -4.80 -12.06
CA ILE A 33 1.90 -5.22 -11.74
C ILE A 33 2.01 -6.73 -11.66
N LYS A 34 0.97 -7.39 -11.13
CA LYS A 34 0.77 -8.84 -11.09
C LYS A 34 -0.65 -9.16 -11.48
N ASN A 35 -0.89 -10.33 -12.03
CA ASN A 35 -2.24 -10.78 -12.41
C ASN A 35 -3.17 -11.01 -11.21
N SER A 36 -2.58 -11.33 -10.05
CA SER A 36 -3.27 -11.51 -8.78
C SER A 36 -2.38 -11.01 -7.64
N GLY A 37 -2.96 -10.47 -6.60
CA GLY A 37 -2.25 -9.96 -5.43
C GLY A 37 -3.09 -8.93 -4.69
N ALA A 38 -4.02 -9.42 -3.86
CA ALA A 38 -4.81 -8.57 -2.97
C ALA A 38 -3.94 -7.96 -1.88
N ASP A 39 -4.38 -6.81 -1.35
CA ASP A 39 -3.79 -6.15 -0.19
C ASP A 39 -2.28 -5.88 -0.37
N PRO A 40 -1.91 -5.19 -1.48
CA PRO A 40 -0.52 -5.05 -1.86
C PRO A 40 0.22 -4.07 -0.95
N TRP A 41 1.41 -4.46 -0.51
CA TRP A 41 2.32 -3.63 0.27
C TRP A 41 3.67 -3.51 -0.40
N ILE A 42 4.28 -2.33 -0.34
CA ILE A 42 5.61 -2.08 -0.87
C ILE A 42 6.43 -1.18 0.05
N ILE A 43 7.72 -1.47 0.19
CA ILE A 43 8.70 -0.60 0.84
C ILE A 43 9.95 -0.50 -0.03
N ALA A 44 10.43 0.73 -0.24
CA ALA A 44 11.73 0.98 -0.87
C ALA A 44 12.81 1.13 0.20
N LYS A 45 13.86 0.32 0.14
CA LYS A 45 14.95 0.37 1.10
C LYS A 45 16.27 -0.16 0.52
N ASP A 46 17.36 0.57 0.77
CA ASP A 46 18.73 0.19 0.39
C ASP A 46 18.85 -0.14 -1.11
N GLY A 47 18.16 0.64 -1.97
CA GLY A 47 18.16 0.48 -3.43
C GLY A 47 17.32 -0.68 -3.96
N PHE A 48 16.46 -1.28 -3.12
CA PHE A 48 15.53 -2.33 -3.52
C PHE A 48 14.09 -1.93 -3.21
N TYR A 49 13.18 -2.43 -4.02
CA TYR A 49 11.76 -2.54 -3.72
C TYR A 49 11.50 -3.92 -3.13
N TYR A 50 10.83 -3.96 -1.99
CA TYR A 50 10.28 -5.16 -1.39
C TYR A 50 8.77 -5.09 -1.48
N PHE A 51 8.17 -6.07 -2.11
CA PHE A 51 6.73 -6.16 -2.33
C PHE A 51 6.18 -7.42 -1.68
N THR A 52 4.97 -7.33 -1.14
CA THR A 52 4.21 -8.46 -0.61
C THR A 52 2.72 -8.26 -0.85
N HIS A 53 1.94 -9.32 -0.72
CA HIS A 53 0.48 -9.30 -0.86
C HIS A 53 -0.14 -10.51 -0.14
N THR A 54 -1.44 -10.51 0.04
CA THR A 54 -2.19 -11.63 0.59
C THR A 54 -2.08 -12.86 -0.29
N THR A 55 -1.68 -13.99 0.31
CA THR A 55 -1.70 -15.32 -0.30
C THR A 55 -2.76 -16.23 0.30
N GLY A 56 -3.28 -15.90 1.49
CA GLY A 56 -4.22 -16.71 2.27
C GLY A 56 -3.59 -17.87 3.05
N ARG A 57 -2.30 -18.18 2.83
CA ARG A 57 -1.66 -19.39 3.39
C ARG A 57 -0.25 -19.21 3.94
N ASN A 58 0.52 -18.27 3.44
CA ASN A 58 1.91 -18.03 3.82
C ASN A 58 2.29 -16.56 3.60
N LEU A 59 3.50 -16.20 3.98
CA LEU A 59 4.06 -14.88 3.72
C LEU A 59 5.13 -14.98 2.64
N VAL A 60 4.99 -14.14 1.62
CA VAL A 60 5.91 -14.06 0.48
C VAL A 60 6.51 -12.66 0.38
N LEU A 61 7.76 -12.58 -0.07
CA LEU A 61 8.41 -11.35 -0.44
C LEU A 61 8.93 -11.43 -1.86
N TYR A 62 8.76 -10.35 -2.60
CA TYR A 62 9.44 -10.09 -3.87
C TYR A 62 10.49 -9.02 -3.64
N ARG A 63 11.63 -9.10 -4.31
CA ARG A 63 12.69 -8.10 -4.21
C ARG A 63 13.27 -7.79 -5.57
N THR A 64 13.25 -6.54 -5.97
CA THR A 64 13.87 -6.07 -7.21
C THR A 64 14.50 -4.70 -7.03
N LYS A 65 15.49 -4.36 -7.86
CA LYS A 65 16.05 -3.00 -7.94
C LYS A 65 15.23 -2.09 -8.84
N ASP A 66 14.60 -2.67 -9.86
CA ASP A 66 13.79 -1.96 -10.82
C ASP A 66 12.30 -2.21 -10.54
N PHE A 67 11.51 -1.13 -10.48
CA PHE A 67 10.07 -1.24 -10.24
C PHE A 67 9.36 -2.08 -11.31
N ALA A 68 9.74 -1.93 -12.60
CA ALA A 68 9.19 -2.73 -13.68
C ALA A 68 9.50 -4.23 -13.52
N GLY A 69 10.62 -4.56 -12.91
CA GLY A 69 11.03 -5.94 -12.61
C GLY A 69 10.03 -6.67 -11.71
N LEU A 70 9.22 -5.95 -10.93
CA LEU A 70 8.14 -6.57 -10.13
C LEU A 70 7.19 -7.42 -10.98
N GLN A 71 7.00 -7.08 -12.26
CA GLN A 71 6.11 -7.83 -13.16
C GLN A 71 6.57 -9.28 -13.39
N THR A 72 7.87 -9.51 -13.43
CA THR A 72 8.48 -10.82 -13.71
C THR A 72 9.09 -11.50 -12.49
N GLU A 73 9.36 -10.73 -11.42
CA GLU A 73 9.94 -11.26 -10.19
C GLU A 73 9.12 -12.40 -9.61
N GLN A 74 9.80 -13.43 -9.09
CA GLN A 74 9.16 -14.56 -8.42
C GLN A 74 9.15 -14.35 -6.90
N PRO A 75 8.11 -14.83 -6.21
CA PRO A 75 8.03 -14.72 -4.77
C PRO A 75 9.01 -15.67 -4.07
N SER A 76 9.61 -15.20 -3.00
CA SER A 76 10.27 -16.04 -2.01
C SER A 76 9.31 -16.25 -0.84
N ILE A 77 8.98 -17.51 -0.50
CA ILE A 77 8.25 -17.82 0.73
C ILE A 77 9.21 -17.58 1.89
N VAL A 78 8.88 -16.61 2.74
CA VAL A 78 9.72 -16.25 3.88
C VAL A 78 9.21 -16.84 5.20
N TRP A 79 7.94 -17.23 5.24
CA TRP A 79 7.36 -17.87 6.41
C TRP A 79 6.08 -18.64 6.06
N GLU A 80 5.91 -19.79 6.70
CA GLU A 80 4.69 -20.60 6.66
C GLU A 80 4.17 -20.82 8.08
N PRO A 81 2.86 -20.60 8.34
CA PRO A 81 2.31 -20.81 9.67
C PRO A 81 2.32 -22.30 10.03
N PRO A 82 2.71 -22.66 11.26
CA PRO A 82 2.60 -24.02 11.75
C PRO A 82 1.13 -24.47 11.77
N GLN A 83 0.88 -25.66 11.26
CA GLN A 83 -0.45 -26.23 11.21
C GLN A 83 -1.06 -26.42 12.60
N GLY A 84 -2.39 -26.23 12.70
CA GLY A 84 -3.13 -26.41 13.95
C GLY A 84 -2.94 -25.31 14.99
N THR A 85 -2.31 -24.21 14.62
CA THR A 85 -2.19 -23.01 15.48
C THR A 85 -3.35 -22.05 15.26
N ALA A 86 -3.55 -21.10 16.18
CA ALA A 86 -4.57 -20.06 16.08
C ALA A 86 -4.33 -19.05 14.93
N PHE A 87 -3.27 -19.23 14.16
CA PHE A 87 -2.86 -18.37 13.02
C PHE A 87 -2.43 -19.20 11.81
N SER A 88 -2.97 -20.40 11.68
CA SER A 88 -2.58 -21.35 10.63
C SER A 88 -3.35 -21.21 9.34
N LYS A 89 -4.37 -20.36 9.31
CA LYS A 89 -5.27 -20.14 8.19
C LYS A 89 -5.45 -18.66 7.88
N ASP A 90 -5.99 -18.39 6.71
CA ASP A 90 -6.43 -17.07 6.28
C ASP A 90 -5.41 -15.96 6.57
N VAL A 91 -4.18 -16.18 6.09
CA VAL A 91 -3.04 -15.26 6.25
C VAL A 91 -3.22 -14.08 5.29
N TRP A 92 -3.66 -12.92 5.84
CA TRP A 92 -4.06 -11.75 5.06
C TRP A 92 -3.24 -10.50 5.36
N ALA A 93 -3.25 -9.59 4.41
CA ALA A 93 -2.76 -8.22 4.48
C ALA A 93 -1.37 -8.08 5.15
N PRO A 94 -0.33 -8.73 4.61
CA PRO A 94 1.01 -8.61 5.17
C PRO A 94 1.60 -7.23 4.88
N GLU A 95 2.17 -6.58 5.90
CA GLU A 95 2.93 -5.33 5.79
C GLU A 95 4.36 -5.50 6.28
N LEU A 96 5.33 -5.23 5.42
CA LEU A 96 6.76 -5.30 5.73
C LEU A 96 7.29 -3.94 6.20
N HIS A 97 7.80 -3.86 7.41
CA HIS A 97 8.34 -2.64 8.01
C HIS A 97 9.77 -2.82 8.47
N PHE A 98 10.60 -1.77 8.35
CA PHE A 98 11.95 -1.75 8.93
C PHE A 98 11.98 -0.78 10.12
N ILE A 99 12.12 -1.33 11.33
CA ILE A 99 12.02 -0.57 12.57
C ILE A 99 13.24 -0.85 13.44
N LYS A 100 14.01 0.20 13.80
CA LYS A 100 15.17 0.11 14.72
C LYS A 100 16.15 -1.02 14.35
N GLY A 101 16.48 -1.16 13.07
CA GLY A 101 17.48 -2.11 12.60
C GLY A 101 16.98 -3.56 12.42
N SER A 102 15.68 -3.79 12.49
CA SER A 102 15.07 -5.11 12.25
C SER A 102 13.88 -4.98 11.30
N TRP A 103 13.60 -6.05 10.57
CA TRP A 103 12.41 -6.19 9.76
C TRP A 103 11.28 -6.78 10.57
N TYR A 104 10.07 -6.33 10.29
CA TYR A 104 8.83 -6.83 10.88
C TYR A 104 7.81 -7.06 9.77
N ILE A 105 7.07 -8.17 9.84
CA ILE A 105 5.88 -8.39 9.02
C ILE A 105 4.69 -8.48 9.96
N TYR A 106 3.76 -7.53 9.82
CA TYR A 106 2.44 -7.62 10.46
C TYR A 106 1.50 -8.28 9.48
N PHE A 107 0.64 -9.15 9.97
CA PHE A 107 -0.35 -9.85 9.15
C PHE A 107 -1.55 -10.24 10.02
N ALA A 108 -2.70 -10.46 9.40
CA ALA A 108 -3.85 -11.06 10.06
C ALA A 108 -3.89 -12.55 9.76
N ALA A 109 -4.35 -13.36 10.71
CA ALA A 109 -4.59 -14.79 10.51
C ALA A 109 -5.58 -15.32 11.53
N ASP A 110 -6.12 -16.52 11.26
CA ASP A 110 -7.05 -17.23 12.11
C ASP A 110 -6.77 -18.75 12.18
N ASP A 111 -7.66 -19.52 12.79
CA ASP A 111 -7.63 -20.98 12.88
C ASP A 111 -8.55 -21.69 11.84
N GLY A 112 -9.12 -20.93 10.89
CA GLY A 112 -10.13 -21.33 9.92
C GLY A 112 -11.53 -20.86 10.27
N LYS A 113 -11.66 -19.95 11.25
CA LYS A 113 -12.91 -19.31 11.62
C LYS A 113 -12.72 -17.79 11.62
N ASN A 114 -13.47 -17.09 10.79
CA ASN A 114 -13.34 -15.65 10.64
C ASN A 114 -13.34 -14.89 11.99
N GLU A 115 -14.15 -15.32 12.97
CA GLU A 115 -14.27 -14.66 14.27
C GLU A 115 -12.98 -14.70 15.10
N THR A 116 -12.07 -15.61 14.76
CA THR A 116 -10.81 -15.78 15.47
C THR A 116 -9.66 -14.98 14.88
N HIS A 117 -9.88 -14.20 13.80
CA HIS A 117 -8.85 -13.34 13.21
C HIS A 117 -8.21 -12.41 14.22
N ARG A 118 -6.89 -12.40 14.23
CA ARG A 118 -6.06 -11.49 15.04
C ARG A 118 -4.85 -11.05 14.24
N ILE A 119 -4.25 -9.96 14.67
CA ILE A 119 -3.00 -9.45 14.12
C ILE A 119 -1.83 -10.15 14.80
N TYR A 120 -0.89 -10.62 14.00
CA TYR A 120 0.36 -11.22 14.42
C TYR A 120 1.54 -10.46 13.85
N VAL A 121 2.73 -10.62 14.44
CA VAL A 121 3.94 -10.00 13.93
C VAL A 121 5.13 -10.93 14.02
N LEU A 122 5.89 -10.98 12.93
CA LEU A 122 7.19 -11.62 12.83
C LEU A 122 8.31 -10.59 12.91
N GLN A 123 9.46 -10.99 13.39
CA GLN A 123 10.70 -10.22 13.40
C GLN A 123 11.81 -10.98 12.66
N ASN A 124 12.58 -10.27 11.83
CA ASN A 124 13.82 -10.75 11.24
C ASN A 124 14.94 -9.72 11.50
N LYS A 125 16.06 -10.14 12.04
CA LYS A 125 17.22 -9.30 12.38
C LYS A 125 18.29 -9.27 11.30
N SER A 126 18.10 -10.00 10.20
CA SER A 126 19.01 -9.97 9.05
C SER A 126 19.00 -8.63 8.36
N LYS A 127 20.08 -8.28 7.67
CA LYS A 127 20.11 -7.10 6.79
C LYS A 127 19.12 -7.24 5.65
N ASP A 128 19.00 -8.44 5.09
CA ASP A 128 18.11 -8.78 3.98
C ASP A 128 16.92 -9.60 4.50
N PRO A 129 15.67 -9.15 4.33
CA PRO A 129 14.49 -9.85 4.85
C PRO A 129 14.19 -11.17 4.11
N LEU A 130 14.79 -11.42 2.93
CA LEU A 130 14.69 -12.71 2.25
C LEU A 130 15.56 -13.79 2.88
N HIS A 131 16.51 -13.39 3.72
CA HIS A 131 17.43 -14.28 4.42
C HIS A 131 17.25 -14.20 5.94
N GLY A 132 17.82 -15.18 6.63
CA GLY A 132 17.73 -15.27 8.08
C GLY A 132 16.42 -15.85 8.57
N LYS A 133 16.24 -15.80 9.89
CA LYS A 133 15.09 -16.41 10.57
C LYS A 133 14.02 -15.36 10.86
N TRP A 134 12.80 -15.65 10.47
CA TRP A 134 11.62 -14.95 10.91
C TRP A 134 11.11 -15.57 12.23
N GLU A 135 11.03 -14.78 13.27
CA GLU A 135 10.60 -15.20 14.60
C GLU A 135 9.23 -14.60 14.91
N LEU A 136 8.26 -15.45 15.24
CA LEU A 136 6.95 -14.98 15.70
C LEU A 136 7.12 -14.29 17.07
N LYS A 137 6.72 -13.02 17.16
CA LYS A 137 6.70 -12.26 18.41
C LYS A 137 5.36 -12.39 19.14
N GLY A 138 4.39 -12.99 18.50
CA GLY A 138 3.06 -13.22 19.03
C GLY A 138 1.98 -12.34 18.43
N GLN A 139 0.83 -12.38 19.04
CA GLN A 139 -0.33 -11.57 18.69
C GLN A 139 -0.13 -10.12 19.14
N VAL A 140 -0.57 -9.16 18.33
CA VAL A 140 -0.55 -7.72 18.64
C VAL A 140 -1.98 -7.26 18.93
N THR A 141 -2.28 -7.05 20.18
CA THR A 141 -3.62 -6.69 20.63
C THR A 141 -3.58 -5.74 21.84
N ASP A 142 -4.68 -5.08 22.11
CA ASP A 142 -4.93 -4.43 23.39
C ASP A 142 -5.67 -5.39 24.36
N ASP A 143 -5.97 -4.92 25.56
CA ASP A 143 -6.65 -5.73 26.59
C ASP A 143 -8.03 -6.26 26.16
N SER A 144 -8.65 -5.65 25.13
CA SER A 144 -9.97 -6.08 24.64
C SER A 144 -9.91 -7.37 23.80
N ASN A 145 -8.77 -7.67 23.20
CA ASN A 145 -8.52 -8.86 22.37
C ASN A 145 -9.63 -9.17 21.35
N LYS A 146 -10.13 -8.14 20.67
CA LYS A 146 -11.19 -8.29 19.69
C LYS A 146 -10.64 -8.66 18.32
N TRP A 147 -11.55 -9.06 17.41
CA TRP A 147 -11.26 -9.28 16.01
C TRP A 147 -10.50 -8.10 15.40
N ALA A 148 -9.46 -8.38 14.65
CA ALA A 148 -8.56 -7.36 14.10
C ALA A 148 -7.82 -7.86 12.87
N ILE A 149 -7.77 -7.02 11.82
CA ILE A 149 -7.03 -7.22 10.56
C ILE A 149 -6.34 -5.92 10.12
N ASP A 150 -5.50 -5.98 9.11
CA ASP A 150 -4.95 -4.83 8.36
C ASP A 150 -4.15 -3.87 9.25
N ALA A 151 -3.16 -4.39 9.95
CA ALA A 151 -2.33 -3.57 10.82
C ALA A 151 -1.30 -2.75 10.06
N SER A 152 -1.35 -1.43 10.16
CA SER A 152 -0.33 -0.52 9.68
C SER A 152 0.36 0.20 10.83
N VAL A 153 1.69 0.31 10.80
CA VAL A 153 2.46 0.97 11.84
C VAL A 153 3.17 2.22 11.34
N TYR A 154 3.18 3.25 12.17
CA TYR A 154 3.75 4.55 11.81
C TYR A 154 4.41 5.24 12.99
N GLN A 155 5.53 5.93 12.72
CA GLN A 155 6.20 6.75 13.72
C GLN A 155 5.78 8.22 13.59
N TYR A 156 5.16 8.75 14.64
CA TYR A 156 4.81 10.17 14.74
C TYR A 156 5.43 10.80 15.98
N LYS A 157 6.18 11.89 15.82
CA LYS A 157 6.86 12.62 16.93
C LYS A 157 7.58 11.65 17.89
N ASN A 158 8.43 10.77 17.35
CA ASN A 158 9.21 9.77 18.09
C ASN A 158 8.39 8.73 18.87
N LYS A 159 7.11 8.59 18.58
CA LYS A 159 6.23 7.59 19.16
C LYS A 159 5.68 6.70 18.07
N TRP A 160 5.60 5.39 18.33
CA TRP A 160 5.02 4.42 17.40
C TRP A 160 3.53 4.26 17.68
N TYR A 161 2.78 4.19 16.60
CA TYR A 161 1.33 3.95 16.60
C TYR A 161 1.01 2.84 15.62
N MET A 162 -0.07 2.11 15.89
CA MET A 162 -0.64 1.12 15.00
C MET A 162 -2.09 1.49 14.74
N ALA A 163 -2.48 1.53 13.47
CA ALA A 163 -3.85 1.59 13.02
C ALA A 163 -4.26 0.22 12.47
N TRP A 164 -5.52 -0.15 12.60
CA TRP A 164 -6.04 -1.42 12.10
C TRP A 164 -7.55 -1.39 11.92
N SER A 165 -8.10 -2.35 11.18
CA SER A 165 -9.52 -2.62 11.11
C SER A 165 -9.92 -3.60 12.21
N GLY A 166 -11.03 -3.34 12.88
CA GLY A 166 -11.48 -4.20 13.99
C GLY A 166 -12.97 -4.09 14.31
N TRP A 167 -13.48 -5.12 14.97
CA TRP A 167 -14.82 -5.09 15.53
C TRP A 167 -14.84 -4.41 16.91
N GLU A 168 -15.96 -3.80 17.23
CA GLU A 168 -16.16 -3.21 18.56
C GLU A 168 -16.40 -4.30 19.61
N GLY A 169 -17.26 -5.24 19.29
CA GLY A 169 -17.61 -6.42 20.09
C GLY A 169 -17.12 -7.72 19.46
N ASP A 170 -17.96 -8.75 19.53
CA ASP A 170 -17.67 -10.09 19.05
C ASP A 170 -18.58 -10.52 17.88
N VAL A 171 -19.36 -9.56 17.36
CA VAL A 171 -20.32 -9.79 16.28
C VAL A 171 -19.75 -9.20 14.99
N ASN A 172 -19.77 -10.00 13.91
CA ASN A 172 -19.47 -9.52 12.57
C ASN A 172 -20.60 -8.61 12.09
N GLY A 173 -20.31 -7.33 11.87
CA GLY A 173 -21.29 -6.37 11.40
C GLY A 173 -20.63 -5.06 11.00
N GLN A 174 -19.83 -4.49 11.88
CA GLN A 174 -19.16 -3.23 11.60
C GLN A 174 -17.67 -3.33 11.86
N GLN A 175 -16.91 -3.03 10.82
CA GLN A 175 -15.45 -2.87 10.90
C GLN A 175 -15.13 -1.37 11.06
N ASN A 176 -14.33 -1.05 12.07
CA ASN A 176 -13.95 0.31 12.42
C ASN A 176 -12.44 0.47 12.35
N ILE A 177 -11.96 1.69 12.09
CA ILE A 177 -10.54 1.98 12.23
C ILE A 177 -10.22 2.32 13.68
N TYR A 178 -9.35 1.52 14.26
CA TYR A 178 -8.77 1.73 15.58
C TYR A 178 -7.34 2.24 15.47
N LEU A 179 -6.93 2.98 16.49
CA LEU A 179 -5.58 3.49 16.66
C LEU A 179 -5.12 3.26 18.09
N ALA A 180 -3.89 2.79 18.26
CA ALA A 180 -3.26 2.67 19.55
C ALA A 180 -1.78 3.07 19.52
N ARG A 181 -1.25 3.48 20.66
CA ARG A 181 0.17 3.68 20.83
C ARG A 181 0.88 2.34 21.04
N MET A 182 2.06 2.19 20.48
CA MET A 182 2.90 1.02 20.71
C MET A 182 3.99 1.29 21.75
N LYS A 183 4.29 0.31 22.59
CA LYS A 183 5.43 0.28 23.51
C LYS A 183 6.70 -0.15 22.76
N ASN A 184 6.57 -1.16 21.92
CA ASN A 184 7.58 -1.72 21.04
C ASN A 184 6.87 -2.27 19.79
N PRO A 185 7.56 -2.81 18.77
CA PRO A 185 6.92 -3.29 17.55
C PRO A 185 5.90 -4.42 17.67
N TRP A 186 5.77 -5.06 18.84
CA TRP A 186 4.83 -6.16 19.05
C TRP A 186 3.93 -5.99 20.29
N THR A 187 3.91 -4.79 20.89
CA THR A 187 3.13 -4.56 22.13
C THR A 187 2.41 -3.22 22.05
N ILE A 188 1.09 -3.24 22.12
CA ILE A 188 0.27 -2.05 22.28
C ILE A 188 0.46 -1.48 23.70
N LYS A 189 0.43 -0.16 23.83
CA LYS A 189 0.47 0.56 25.08
C LYS A 189 -0.88 1.21 25.38
N GLY A 190 -1.60 0.65 26.33
CA GLY A 190 -2.94 1.14 26.73
C GLY A 190 -4.04 0.63 25.81
N LYS A 191 -5.19 1.30 25.87
CA LYS A 191 -6.40 0.91 25.13
C LYS A 191 -6.39 1.44 23.70
N ARG A 192 -7.06 0.72 22.80
CA ARG A 192 -7.38 1.18 21.46
C ARG A 192 -8.37 2.33 21.48
N VAL A 193 -8.29 3.20 20.50
CA VAL A 193 -9.24 4.30 20.27
C VAL A 193 -9.86 4.13 18.89
N LYS A 194 -11.19 4.09 18.84
CA LYS A 194 -11.93 4.09 17.58
C LYS A 194 -11.90 5.50 16.98
N ILE A 195 -11.25 5.65 15.83
CA ILE A 195 -11.07 6.95 15.15
C ILE A 195 -11.97 7.11 13.92
N SER A 196 -12.47 6.00 13.38
CA SER A 196 -13.46 6.00 12.28
C SER A 196 -14.42 4.82 12.41
N SER A 197 -15.65 5.06 11.97
CA SER A 197 -16.68 4.05 11.73
C SER A 197 -17.32 4.31 10.37
N PRO A 198 -17.89 3.31 9.68
CA PRO A 198 -18.68 3.52 8.47
C PRO A 198 -19.91 4.38 8.77
N THR A 199 -19.84 5.67 8.46
CA THR A 199 -20.91 6.65 8.78
C THR A 199 -21.58 7.23 7.55
N PHE A 200 -20.85 7.34 6.44
CA PHE A 200 -21.38 7.81 5.18
C PHE A 200 -22.01 6.65 4.39
N GLU A 201 -23.00 6.94 3.58
CA GLU A 201 -23.70 5.91 2.80
C GLU A 201 -22.76 5.11 1.91
N TRP A 202 -21.84 5.77 1.23
CA TRP A 202 -20.85 5.12 0.37
C TRP A 202 -19.90 4.14 1.09
N GLU A 203 -19.81 4.21 2.42
CA GLU A 203 -18.99 3.29 3.23
C GLU A 203 -19.77 2.03 3.68
N ARG A 204 -21.07 1.98 3.44
CA ARG A 204 -21.98 1.01 4.07
C ARG A 204 -22.48 -0.09 3.15
N HIS A 205 -21.93 -0.18 1.95
CA HIS A 205 -22.23 -1.27 1.02
C HIS A 205 -21.42 -2.50 1.39
N GLY A 206 -22.03 -3.46 2.06
CA GLY A 206 -21.33 -4.62 2.57
C GLY A 206 -22.24 -5.78 2.94
N ASP A 207 -23.54 -5.63 2.70
CA ASP A 207 -24.48 -6.70 2.98
C ASP A 207 -24.10 -7.93 2.18
N LEU A 208 -23.78 -8.99 2.90
CA LEU A 208 -23.60 -10.29 2.32
C LEU A 208 -25.00 -10.77 1.96
N ASN A 209 -25.28 -10.92 0.67
CA ASN A 209 -26.55 -11.46 0.15
C ASN A 209 -26.69 -12.96 0.49
N ASP A 210 -26.50 -13.31 1.75
CA ASP A 210 -26.80 -14.59 2.30
C ASP A 210 -28.24 -14.51 2.84
N SER A 211 -29.13 -15.19 2.17
CA SER A 211 -30.55 -15.25 2.53
C SER A 211 -30.82 -15.84 3.92
N LEU A 212 -29.82 -16.47 4.55
CA LEU A 212 -29.98 -17.18 5.82
C LEU A 212 -29.50 -16.39 7.04
N ASN A 213 -28.54 -15.49 6.88
CA ASN A 213 -28.08 -14.55 7.91
C ASN A 213 -27.26 -13.44 7.27
N PRO A 214 -27.86 -12.38 6.83
CA PRO A 214 -27.10 -11.22 6.47
C PRO A 214 -26.68 -10.48 7.75
N PRO A 215 -25.43 -10.52 8.20
CA PRO A 215 -24.99 -9.38 8.97
C PRO A 215 -25.00 -8.21 8.00
N HIS A 216 -25.65 -7.11 8.38
CA HIS A 216 -25.47 -5.84 7.71
C HIS A 216 -24.02 -5.41 7.96
N VAL A 217 -23.14 -5.73 7.03
CA VAL A 217 -21.71 -5.49 7.19
C VAL A 217 -21.37 -4.13 6.59
N ALA A 218 -20.87 -3.24 7.41
CA ALA A 218 -20.34 -1.95 6.99
C ALA A 218 -18.82 -1.90 7.31
N VAL A 219 -18.01 -1.49 6.35
CA VAL A 219 -16.55 -1.69 6.39
C VAL A 219 -15.79 -0.38 6.33
N ASN A 220 -14.89 -0.17 7.30
CA ASN A 220 -13.69 0.63 7.16
C ASN A 220 -12.49 -0.28 7.45
N GLU A 221 -11.57 -0.48 6.48
CA GLU A 221 -10.42 -1.39 6.59
C GLU A 221 -9.18 -0.84 5.88
N GLY A 222 -8.07 -1.58 5.88
CA GLY A 222 -6.84 -1.25 5.19
C GLY A 222 -6.28 0.14 5.50
N PRO A 223 -6.20 0.60 6.78
CA PRO A 223 -5.76 1.95 7.09
C PRO A 223 -4.28 2.14 6.82
N GLN A 224 -3.93 3.16 6.03
CA GLN A 224 -2.54 3.51 5.70
C GLN A 224 -2.20 4.93 6.08
N PHE A 225 -1.12 5.11 6.83
CA PHE A 225 -0.63 6.42 7.15
C PHE A 225 0.01 7.10 5.94
N LEU A 226 -0.34 8.36 5.74
CA LEU A 226 0.25 9.21 4.71
C LEU A 226 0.58 10.57 5.30
N ARG A 227 1.73 11.13 4.95
CA ARG A 227 2.18 12.42 5.46
C ARG A 227 2.59 13.36 4.33
N ASN A 228 2.10 14.58 4.41
CA ASN A 228 2.57 15.71 3.62
C ASN A 228 3.03 16.83 4.54
N GLN A 229 4.33 17.13 4.54
CA GLN A 229 4.91 18.14 5.41
C GLN A 229 4.49 17.97 6.89
N GLN A 230 3.63 18.86 7.42
CA GLN A 230 3.12 18.80 8.79
C GLN A 230 1.78 18.08 8.93
N GLN A 231 1.10 17.81 7.80
CA GLN A 231 -0.20 17.16 7.81
C GLN A 231 -0.04 15.63 7.84
N LEU A 232 -0.84 14.98 8.66
CA LEU A 232 -0.91 13.52 8.76
C LEU A 232 -2.31 13.08 8.37
N PHE A 233 -2.35 12.02 7.57
CA PHE A 233 -3.56 11.41 7.08
C PHE A 233 -3.58 9.91 7.41
N ILE A 234 -4.78 9.34 7.44
CA ILE A 234 -4.99 7.91 7.28
C ILE A 234 -5.92 7.74 6.08
N VAL A 235 -5.43 7.05 5.05
CA VAL A 235 -6.23 6.60 3.92
C VAL A 235 -6.71 5.19 4.24
N TYR A 236 -7.99 4.93 4.08
CA TYR A 236 -8.60 3.65 4.44
C TYR A 236 -9.54 3.21 3.33
N SER A 237 -9.82 1.94 3.25
CA SER A 237 -10.82 1.38 2.34
C SER A 237 -12.17 1.32 3.02
N ALA A 238 -13.23 1.50 2.25
CA ALA A 238 -14.59 1.41 2.77
C ALA A 238 -15.53 0.71 1.79
N SER A 239 -16.66 0.27 2.30
CA SER A 239 -17.55 -0.74 1.73
C SER A 239 -16.91 -2.14 1.71
N GLY A 240 -17.67 -3.20 1.49
CA GLY A 240 -17.13 -4.54 1.38
C GLY A 240 -16.34 -4.71 0.07
N CYS A 241 -15.14 -5.30 0.12
CA CYS A 241 -14.34 -5.59 -1.07
C CYS A 241 -15.04 -6.53 -2.06
N TRP A 242 -16.10 -7.20 -1.65
CA TRP A 242 -16.98 -8.03 -2.50
C TRP A 242 -18.03 -7.21 -3.26
N THR A 243 -18.07 -5.89 -3.05
CA THR A 243 -18.94 -4.94 -3.74
C THR A 243 -18.17 -4.07 -4.73
N GLU A 244 -18.86 -3.46 -5.69
CA GLU A 244 -18.27 -2.49 -6.62
C GLU A 244 -18.08 -1.09 -5.99
N HIS A 245 -18.61 -0.89 -4.80
CA HIS A 245 -18.54 0.35 -4.05
C HIS A 245 -17.26 0.50 -3.25
N TYR A 246 -16.43 -0.56 -3.20
CA TYR A 246 -15.14 -0.50 -2.53
C TYR A 246 -14.29 0.64 -3.08
N GLY A 247 -13.78 1.48 -2.19
CA GLY A 247 -13.02 2.67 -2.54
C GLY A 247 -12.30 3.26 -1.34
N LEU A 248 -11.52 4.30 -1.56
CA LEU A 248 -10.69 4.90 -0.51
C LEU A 248 -11.35 6.13 0.11
N GLY A 249 -11.33 6.18 1.44
CA GLY A 249 -11.66 7.33 2.27
C GLY A 249 -10.43 7.99 2.87
N LEU A 250 -10.61 9.17 3.46
CA LEU A 250 -9.54 9.98 4.01
C LEU A 250 -9.91 10.50 5.40
N LEU A 251 -9.06 10.21 6.38
CA LEU A 251 -9.01 10.86 7.67
C LEU A 251 -7.85 11.84 7.70
N THR A 252 -8.12 13.08 8.10
CA THR A 252 -7.12 14.14 8.26
C THR A 252 -6.94 14.45 9.74
N PHE A 253 -5.72 14.34 10.24
CA PHE A 253 -5.38 14.78 11.58
C PHE A 253 -5.29 16.31 11.60
N MET A 254 -6.06 16.93 12.49
CA MET A 254 -6.20 18.38 12.58
C MET A 254 -4.95 19.12 13.09
N GLY A 255 -3.85 18.38 13.34
CA GLY A 255 -2.58 18.96 13.83
C GLY A 255 -2.62 19.39 15.30
N LYS A 256 -3.78 19.39 15.94
CA LYS A 256 -4.01 19.77 17.34
C LYS A 256 -4.50 18.56 18.15
N GLY A 257 -4.12 18.50 19.42
CA GLY A 257 -4.52 17.42 20.32
C GLY A 257 -3.69 16.14 20.13
N SER A 258 -4.29 15.01 20.49
CA SER A 258 -3.67 13.67 20.47
C SER A 258 -4.16 12.89 19.26
N LEU A 259 -3.27 12.09 18.65
CA LEU A 259 -3.71 11.08 17.67
C LEU A 259 -4.72 10.09 18.25
N LEU A 260 -4.62 9.83 19.57
CA LEU A 260 -5.53 8.95 20.30
C LEU A 260 -6.78 9.69 20.81
N ASN A 261 -7.29 10.64 20.02
CA ASN A 261 -8.55 11.30 20.28
C ASN A 261 -9.32 11.39 18.94
N ALA A 262 -10.46 10.73 18.86
CA ALA A 262 -11.26 10.70 17.63
C ALA A 262 -11.62 12.11 17.13
N SER A 263 -11.89 13.06 18.04
CA SER A 263 -12.21 14.44 17.67
C SER A 263 -11.02 15.24 17.08
N SER A 264 -9.81 14.68 17.11
CA SER A 264 -8.63 15.25 16.44
C SER A 264 -8.54 14.88 14.96
N TRP A 265 -9.45 14.04 14.47
CA TRP A 265 -9.52 13.58 13.10
C TRP A 265 -10.78 14.09 12.41
N THR A 266 -10.64 14.55 11.18
CA THR A 266 -11.77 14.91 10.31
C THR A 266 -11.83 13.89 9.17
N LYS A 267 -13.03 13.37 8.93
CA LYS A 267 -13.32 12.42 7.86
C LYS A 267 -13.90 13.14 6.64
N THR A 268 -13.36 12.85 5.45
CA THR A 268 -13.90 13.37 4.20
C THR A 268 -15.26 12.69 3.91
N PRO A 269 -16.32 13.46 3.57
CA PRO A 269 -17.66 12.89 3.38
C PRO A 269 -17.82 12.07 2.10
N THR A 270 -16.93 12.26 1.14
CA THR A 270 -16.92 11.54 -0.14
C THR A 270 -15.65 10.73 -0.28
N PRO A 271 -15.66 9.63 -1.06
CA PRO A 271 -14.46 8.86 -1.33
C PRO A 271 -13.43 9.70 -2.09
N VAL A 272 -12.16 9.42 -1.89
CA VAL A 272 -11.02 10.11 -2.54
C VAL A 272 -10.43 9.31 -3.71
N PHE A 273 -10.84 8.06 -3.87
CA PHE A 273 -10.41 7.18 -4.97
C PHE A 273 -11.42 6.04 -5.14
N THR A 274 -12.00 5.90 -6.35
CA THR A 274 -13.11 4.98 -6.60
C THR A 274 -13.01 4.31 -7.97
N THR A 275 -13.93 3.41 -8.26
CA THR A 275 -14.14 2.76 -9.54
C THR A 275 -14.11 3.75 -10.71
N SER A 276 -13.38 3.38 -11.76
CA SER A 276 -13.40 4.04 -13.07
C SER A 276 -13.82 3.05 -14.15
N ALA A 277 -15.12 2.96 -14.41
CA ALA A 277 -15.66 2.03 -15.40
C ALA A 277 -15.10 2.26 -16.82
N LYS A 278 -14.90 3.55 -17.21
CA LYS A 278 -14.29 3.92 -18.50
C LYS A 278 -12.85 3.41 -18.67
N ASP A 279 -12.13 3.22 -17.56
CA ASP A 279 -10.74 2.77 -17.54
C ASP A 279 -10.61 1.27 -17.18
N SER A 280 -11.73 0.56 -17.01
CA SER A 280 -11.80 -0.85 -16.62
C SER A 280 -11.06 -1.11 -15.29
N VAL A 281 -11.31 -0.26 -14.29
CA VAL A 281 -10.78 -0.39 -12.94
C VAL A 281 -11.94 -0.36 -11.95
N PHE A 282 -12.18 -1.48 -11.27
CA PHE A 282 -13.33 -1.66 -10.39
C PHE A 282 -12.88 -1.98 -8.97
N ALA A 283 -13.60 -1.44 -7.99
CA ALA A 283 -13.36 -1.66 -6.58
C ALA A 283 -11.89 -1.44 -6.17
N PRO A 284 -11.28 -0.27 -6.48
CA PRO A 284 -9.90 0.02 -6.10
C PRO A 284 -9.81 0.29 -4.60
N GLY A 285 -8.87 -0.37 -3.93
CA GLY A 285 -8.68 -0.15 -2.49
C GLY A 285 -7.49 -0.88 -1.92
N HIS A 286 -7.46 -0.97 -0.58
CA HIS A 286 -6.39 -1.56 0.22
C HIS A 286 -5.01 -1.10 -0.24
N ASN A 287 -4.77 0.18 -0.09
CA ASN A 287 -3.60 0.84 -0.64
C ASN A 287 -2.38 0.81 0.29
N SER A 288 -1.21 1.01 -0.29
CA SER A 288 0.00 1.41 0.40
C SER A 288 0.70 2.56 -0.33
N PHE A 289 1.68 3.19 0.30
CA PHE A 289 2.37 4.35 -0.28
C PHE A 289 3.87 4.14 -0.29
N PHE A 290 4.51 4.67 -1.32
CA PHE A 290 5.97 4.72 -1.40
C PHE A 290 6.42 5.98 -2.14
N LYS A 291 7.68 6.34 -1.95
CA LYS A 291 8.31 7.41 -2.72
C LYS A 291 9.20 6.82 -3.80
N SER A 292 9.36 7.58 -4.88
CA SER A 292 10.40 7.27 -5.87
C SER A 292 11.79 7.24 -5.21
N PRO A 293 12.77 6.49 -5.77
CA PRO A 293 14.13 6.42 -5.24
C PRO A 293 14.81 7.78 -5.03
N ASP A 294 14.51 8.77 -5.87
CA ASP A 294 15.01 10.15 -5.72
C ASP A 294 14.20 11.00 -4.71
N GLY A 295 13.14 10.43 -4.13
CA GLY A 295 12.26 11.07 -3.14
C GLY A 295 11.34 12.15 -3.67
N LYS A 296 11.31 12.41 -4.99
CA LYS A 296 10.56 13.52 -5.59
C LYS A 296 9.10 13.19 -5.91
N GLU A 297 8.78 11.92 -6.08
CA GLU A 297 7.46 11.47 -6.47
C GLU A 297 6.79 10.69 -5.35
N ASP A 298 5.49 10.91 -5.19
CA ASP A 298 4.63 10.15 -4.30
C ASP A 298 3.80 9.17 -5.13
N TRP A 299 3.78 7.91 -4.71
CA TRP A 299 3.14 6.81 -5.40
C TRP A 299 2.14 6.10 -4.51
N ILE A 300 0.98 5.74 -5.07
CA ILE A 300 0.00 4.86 -4.45
C ILE A 300 0.06 3.49 -5.15
N LEU A 301 0.14 2.45 -4.33
CA LEU A 301 -0.05 1.05 -4.72
C LEU A 301 -1.40 0.60 -4.16
N TYR A 302 -2.22 -0.06 -4.94
CA TYR A 302 -3.56 -0.51 -4.56
C TYR A 302 -3.95 -1.76 -5.34
N HIS A 303 -4.95 -2.51 -4.89
CA HIS A 303 -5.53 -3.54 -5.74
C HIS A 303 -6.81 -3.04 -6.42
N ALA A 304 -7.17 -3.65 -7.55
CA ALA A 304 -8.46 -3.48 -8.18
C ALA A 304 -8.83 -4.67 -9.05
N ASN A 305 -10.11 -4.83 -9.34
CA ASN A 305 -10.64 -5.81 -10.29
C ASN A 305 -10.65 -5.26 -11.72
N PRO A 306 -10.45 -6.10 -12.75
CA PRO A 306 -10.49 -5.68 -14.16
C PRO A 306 -11.92 -5.57 -14.74
N ALA A 307 -12.92 -6.12 -14.03
CA ALA A 307 -14.34 -6.08 -14.43
C ALA A 307 -15.25 -6.00 -13.20
N PRO A 308 -16.51 -5.57 -13.38
CA PRO A 308 -17.50 -5.54 -12.31
C PRO A 308 -17.87 -6.94 -11.82
N GLY A 309 -18.36 -7.05 -10.58
CA GLY A 309 -18.88 -8.30 -9.99
C GLY A 309 -17.84 -9.36 -9.65
N MET A 310 -16.54 -9.03 -9.68
CA MET A 310 -15.47 -9.99 -9.41
C MET A 310 -15.20 -10.25 -7.92
N GLY A 311 -15.73 -9.43 -7.05
CA GLY A 311 -15.66 -9.62 -5.61
C GLY A 311 -14.26 -9.56 -5.01
N CYS A 312 -14.09 -10.14 -3.81
CA CYS A 312 -12.84 -10.20 -3.05
C CYS A 312 -11.87 -11.33 -3.45
N GLY A 313 -12.08 -11.97 -4.59
CA GLY A 313 -11.31 -13.14 -5.01
C GLY A 313 -9.91 -12.81 -5.55
N ASN A 314 -9.33 -13.82 -6.22
CA ASN A 314 -7.98 -13.78 -6.80
C ASN A 314 -7.86 -12.86 -8.03
N ASN A 315 -8.96 -12.25 -8.48
CA ASN A 315 -8.97 -11.29 -9.59
C ASN A 315 -8.46 -9.90 -9.17
N ARG A 316 -8.39 -9.63 -7.86
CA ARG A 316 -7.79 -8.40 -7.35
C ARG A 316 -6.31 -8.36 -7.73
N SER A 317 -5.95 -7.40 -8.55
CA SER A 317 -4.60 -7.26 -9.09
C SER A 317 -3.92 -5.98 -8.59
N PRO A 318 -2.64 -6.04 -8.15
CA PRO A 318 -1.91 -4.87 -7.69
C PRO A 318 -1.61 -3.91 -8.84
N ARG A 319 -1.81 -2.64 -8.58
CA ARG A 319 -1.63 -1.52 -9.52
C ARG A 319 -0.93 -0.37 -8.82
N ALA A 320 -0.17 0.42 -9.55
CA ALA A 320 0.47 1.61 -9.02
C ALA A 320 0.26 2.81 -9.94
N GLN A 321 0.22 3.99 -9.34
CA GLN A 321 0.26 5.25 -10.06
C GLN A 321 0.85 6.35 -9.19
N LYS A 322 1.45 7.34 -9.84
CA LYS A 322 1.88 8.57 -9.20
C LYS A 322 0.67 9.39 -8.79
N PHE A 323 0.76 10.08 -7.65
CA PHE A 323 -0.25 11.03 -7.24
C PHE A 323 0.37 12.39 -6.86
N THR A 324 -0.47 13.39 -6.71
CA THR A 324 -0.07 14.75 -6.38
C THR A 324 -0.77 15.24 -5.12
N TRP A 325 -0.50 16.47 -4.74
CA TRP A 325 -1.11 17.10 -3.57
C TRP A 325 -1.94 18.30 -4.00
N ASN A 326 -3.13 18.44 -3.42
CA ASN A 326 -3.97 19.61 -3.59
C ASN A 326 -3.35 20.85 -2.92
N ALA A 327 -3.81 22.04 -3.27
CA ALA A 327 -3.33 23.29 -2.67
C ALA A 327 -3.53 23.36 -1.14
N ASN A 328 -4.51 22.65 -0.59
CA ASN A 328 -4.74 22.53 0.85
C ASN A 328 -3.89 21.45 1.52
N GLY A 329 -2.98 20.80 0.78
CA GLY A 329 -2.08 19.76 1.26
C GLY A 329 -2.66 18.37 1.34
N SER A 330 -3.95 18.15 1.02
CA SER A 330 -4.55 16.82 0.96
C SER A 330 -4.06 16.05 -0.28
N PRO A 331 -4.04 14.69 -0.25
CA PRO A 331 -3.64 13.90 -1.41
C PRO A 331 -4.67 14.04 -2.55
N ASN A 332 -4.15 14.07 -3.77
CA ASN A 332 -4.93 13.99 -5.01
C ASN A 332 -4.50 12.74 -5.78
N PHE A 333 -5.21 11.66 -5.59
CA PHE A 333 -4.91 10.38 -6.23
C PHE A 333 -5.33 10.34 -7.71
N GLY A 334 -6.15 11.30 -8.15
CA GLY A 334 -6.70 11.31 -9.50
C GLY A 334 -7.71 10.19 -9.74
N THR A 335 -7.79 9.74 -10.98
CA THR A 335 -8.60 8.59 -11.40
C THR A 335 -7.69 7.36 -11.53
N PRO A 336 -8.16 6.15 -11.19
CA PRO A 336 -7.40 4.93 -11.45
C PRO A 336 -6.97 4.81 -12.91
N VAL A 337 -5.68 4.56 -13.13
CA VAL A 337 -5.13 4.50 -14.49
C VAL A 337 -5.59 3.23 -15.20
N LYS A 338 -6.02 3.40 -16.45
CA LYS A 338 -6.46 2.32 -17.34
C LYS A 338 -5.41 1.21 -17.46
N THR A 339 -5.87 -0.03 -17.45
CA THR A 339 -5.02 -1.21 -17.67
C THR A 339 -4.36 -1.19 -19.04
N GLY A 340 -3.11 -1.63 -19.15
CA GLY A 340 -2.37 -1.72 -20.40
C GLY A 340 -1.76 -0.41 -20.90
N ILE A 341 -1.91 0.69 -20.16
CA ILE A 341 -1.21 1.94 -20.46
C ILE A 341 0.22 1.85 -19.92
N ARG A 342 1.20 2.23 -20.76
CA ARG A 342 2.61 2.36 -20.33
C ARG A 342 2.76 3.57 -19.41
N LEU A 343 3.27 3.32 -18.22
CA LEU A 343 3.58 4.33 -17.21
C LEU A 343 5.10 4.40 -17.03
N PRO A 344 5.69 5.58 -16.83
CA PRO A 344 7.08 5.67 -16.43
C PRO A 344 7.27 4.98 -15.07
N VAL A 345 8.41 4.32 -14.88
CA VAL A 345 8.78 3.82 -13.54
C VAL A 345 9.01 5.00 -12.59
N PRO A 346 8.92 4.79 -11.27
CA PRO A 346 9.30 5.80 -10.28
C PRO A 346 10.69 6.37 -10.56
N SER A 347 10.83 7.70 -10.50
CA SER A 347 12.08 8.39 -10.83
C SER A 347 13.24 7.95 -9.93
N ALA A 348 14.41 7.76 -10.55
CA ALA A 348 15.65 7.39 -9.87
C ALA A 348 16.61 8.58 -9.76
N SER A 349 17.51 8.55 -8.79
CA SER A 349 18.62 9.50 -8.71
C SER A 349 19.59 9.28 -9.88
N ASP A 350 20.14 10.36 -10.43
CA ASP A 350 21.16 10.29 -11.48
C ASP A 350 22.29 9.36 -11.02
N GLY A 351 22.52 8.25 -11.77
CA GLY A 351 23.54 7.24 -11.48
C GLY A 351 23.03 5.90 -10.92
N GLN A 352 21.73 5.68 -10.82
CA GLN A 352 21.13 4.39 -10.40
C GLN A 352 20.39 3.64 -11.53
N LEU A 353 20.66 3.97 -12.78
CA LEU A 353 20.18 3.23 -13.95
C LEU A 353 21.25 2.27 -14.46
#